data_b8276210750d8e3a94cf2621046d18f4
#
_entry.id   b8276210750d8e3a94cf2621046d18f4
#
_cell.length_a   1.000
_cell.length_b   1.000
_cell.length_c   1.000
_cell.angle_alpha   90.00
_cell.angle_beta   90.00
_cell.angle_gamma   90.00
#
_symmetry.space_group_name_H-M   'P 1'
#
loop_
_entity.id
_entity.type
_entity.pdbx_description
1 polymer ?
#
loop_
_entity_poly.entity_id
_entity_poly.type
_entity_poly.pdbx_seq_one_letter_code
_entity_poly.pdbx_strand_id
1 'polypeptide(L)'
;FMNVGIIGGTGGMGKGFAIRWCKNHNVVIGSRDAERASTSAQEYTELAKEAYNEMSGNITGADNVTVAKQADVLVLSIPYENIDSICSELLPQIGDNCVVVSPIVPMTKTDTGFECVAIKENKPFSHQTVEKYMNDKTKLVSAFHVISEKKLVNPTLALDYDIFVCGDSKESVEVVNGLINEIEGLRPIYLGPGTLSYLVEMSTPLLLNAMIRNKMKNPGIKII
;
A
#
# COMPACT_ATOMS: atom_id res chain seq x y z
N PHE A 1 8.33 2.43 16.57
CA PHE A 1 7.10 3.23 16.60
C PHE A 1 7.18 4.35 15.58
N MET A 2 6.23 4.42 14.65
CA MET A 2 6.23 5.36 13.51
C MET A 2 4.85 6.01 13.34
N ASN A 3 4.82 7.13 12.61
CA ASN A 3 3.60 7.68 12.05
C ASN A 3 3.43 7.14 10.62
N VAL A 4 2.49 6.23 10.42
CA VAL A 4 2.19 5.63 9.11
C VAL A 4 1.03 6.38 8.49
N GLY A 5 1.30 7.14 7.44
CA GLY A 5 0.28 7.84 6.65
C GLY A 5 -0.24 6.94 5.52
N ILE A 6 -1.56 6.93 5.31
CA ILE A 6 -2.17 6.18 4.21
C ILE A 6 -3.03 7.11 3.36
N ILE A 7 -2.54 7.45 2.18
CA ILE A 7 -3.33 8.19 1.19
C ILE A 7 -4.32 7.22 0.54
N GLY A 8 -5.57 7.61 0.42
CA GLY A 8 -6.66 6.69 0.06
C GLY A 8 -7.05 5.74 1.19
N GLY A 9 -6.81 6.14 2.44
CA GLY A 9 -7.01 5.33 3.63
C GLY A 9 -8.46 4.93 3.92
N THR A 10 -9.44 5.56 3.28
CA THR A 10 -10.87 5.23 3.40
C THR A 10 -11.30 4.07 2.49
N GLY A 11 -10.41 3.56 1.63
CA GLY A 11 -10.64 2.36 0.82
C GLY A 11 -10.34 1.06 1.58
N GLY A 12 -10.67 -0.10 1.00
CA GLY A 12 -10.52 -1.39 1.66
C GLY A 12 -9.07 -1.77 2.00
N MET A 13 -8.12 -1.51 1.10
CA MET A 13 -6.69 -1.72 1.39
C MET A 13 -6.21 -0.82 2.53
N GLY A 14 -6.57 0.46 2.47
CA GLY A 14 -6.24 1.43 3.53
C GLY A 14 -6.83 1.04 4.88
N LYS A 15 -8.07 0.58 4.91
CA LYS A 15 -8.73 0.02 6.11
C LYS A 15 -7.94 -1.15 6.68
N GLY A 16 -7.57 -2.10 5.84
CA GLY A 16 -6.85 -3.29 6.27
C GLY A 16 -5.48 -2.97 6.86
N PHE A 17 -4.71 -2.10 6.22
CA PHE A 17 -3.43 -1.64 6.75
C PHE A 17 -3.59 -0.87 8.07
N ALA A 18 -4.54 0.04 8.13
CA ALA A 18 -4.76 0.85 9.33
C ALA A 18 -5.08 -0.01 10.54
N ILE A 19 -6.00 -0.97 10.41
CA ILE A 19 -6.39 -1.86 11.51
C ILE A 19 -5.22 -2.74 11.96
N ARG A 20 -4.36 -3.21 11.04
CA ARG A 20 -3.24 -4.07 11.41
C ARG A 20 -2.07 -3.32 12.02
N TRP A 21 -1.70 -2.18 11.45
CA TRP A 21 -0.52 -1.43 11.94
C TRP A 21 -0.78 -0.57 13.17
N CYS A 22 -2.04 -0.20 13.46
CA CYS A 22 -2.34 0.55 14.69
C CYS A 22 -2.02 -0.22 15.97
N LYS A 23 -1.82 -1.52 15.88
CA LYS A 23 -1.33 -2.32 17.02
C LYS A 23 -0.01 -1.77 17.55
N ASN A 24 0.89 -1.35 16.66
CA ASN A 24 2.26 -0.93 17.01
C ASN A 24 2.60 0.52 16.62
N HIS A 25 1.79 1.18 15.78
CA HIS A 25 2.10 2.49 15.19
C HIS A 25 0.94 3.45 15.27
N ASN A 26 1.22 4.75 15.18
CA ASN A 26 0.19 5.74 14.88
C ASN A 26 -0.12 5.67 13.37
N VAL A 27 -1.36 5.42 13.03
CA VAL A 27 -1.81 5.40 11.64
C VAL A 27 -2.70 6.62 11.39
N VAL A 28 -2.36 7.38 10.36
CA VAL A 28 -3.16 8.54 9.94
C VAL A 28 -3.71 8.26 8.54
N ILE A 29 -5.01 8.02 8.44
CA ILE A 29 -5.65 7.80 7.15
C ILE A 29 -6.03 9.13 6.49
N GLY A 30 -5.68 9.26 5.22
CA GLY A 30 -5.92 10.44 4.42
C GLY A 30 -7.12 10.30 3.49
N SER A 31 -7.81 11.42 3.31
CA SER A 31 -8.84 11.60 2.30
C SER A 31 -8.78 13.04 1.80
N ARG A 32 -9.38 13.33 0.63
CA ARG A 32 -9.65 14.70 0.18
C ARG A 32 -10.62 15.42 1.12
N ASP A 33 -11.46 14.66 1.78
CA ASP A 33 -12.42 15.11 2.79
C ASP A 33 -11.95 14.66 4.18
N ALA A 34 -11.48 15.61 5.00
CA ALA A 34 -10.96 15.35 6.34
C ALA A 34 -12.03 14.78 7.29
N GLU A 35 -13.30 15.19 7.15
CA GLU A 35 -14.40 14.66 7.96
C GLU A 35 -14.66 13.19 7.65
N ARG A 36 -14.65 12.82 6.37
CA ARG A 36 -14.76 11.43 5.94
C ARG A 36 -13.59 10.58 6.47
N ALA A 37 -12.38 11.12 6.45
CA ALA A 37 -11.22 10.42 7.02
C ALA A 37 -11.39 10.20 8.53
N SER A 38 -11.83 11.21 9.26
CA SER A 38 -12.07 11.12 10.71
C SER A 38 -13.16 10.11 11.06
N THR A 39 -14.26 10.10 10.32
CA THR A 39 -15.35 9.11 10.51
C THR A 39 -14.87 7.69 10.26
N SER A 40 -14.12 7.46 9.16
CA SER A 40 -13.53 6.14 8.87
C SER A 40 -12.53 5.72 9.94
N ALA A 41 -11.71 6.65 10.45
CA ALA A 41 -10.74 6.37 11.51
C ALA A 41 -11.40 5.89 12.81
N GLN A 42 -12.55 6.47 13.17
CA GLN A 42 -13.34 6.03 14.31
C GLN A 42 -13.86 4.60 14.13
N GLU A 43 -14.45 4.30 12.96
CA GLU A 43 -14.90 2.94 12.63
C GLU A 43 -13.75 1.92 12.72
N TYR A 44 -12.59 2.25 12.13
CA TYR A 44 -11.44 1.33 12.12
C TYR A 44 -10.86 1.14 13.54
N THR A 45 -10.92 2.17 14.37
CA THR A 45 -10.50 2.09 15.77
C THR A 45 -11.35 1.12 16.57
N GLU A 46 -12.66 1.14 16.38
CA GLU A 46 -13.56 0.18 17.06
C GLU A 46 -13.28 -1.26 16.61
N LEU A 47 -13.11 -1.49 15.30
CA LEU A 47 -12.73 -2.82 14.79
C LEU A 47 -11.37 -3.30 15.33
N ALA A 48 -10.40 -2.40 15.47
CA ALA A 48 -9.11 -2.74 16.06
C ALA A 48 -9.22 -3.10 17.53
N LYS A 49 -10.02 -2.37 18.32
CA LYS A 49 -10.27 -2.66 19.73
C LYS A 49 -10.94 -4.01 19.94
N GLU A 50 -11.83 -4.41 19.03
CA GLU A 50 -12.45 -5.74 19.06
C GLU A 50 -11.45 -6.88 18.77
N ALA A 51 -10.43 -6.58 17.94
CA ALA A 51 -9.46 -7.57 17.50
C ALA A 51 -8.26 -7.71 18.44
N TYR A 52 -7.86 -6.64 19.12
CA TYR A 52 -6.64 -6.59 19.92
C TYR A 52 -6.92 -6.24 21.38
N ASN A 53 -6.37 -7.02 22.31
CA ASN A 53 -6.44 -6.73 23.74
C ASN A 53 -5.61 -5.50 24.12
N GLU A 54 -4.49 -5.29 23.43
CA GLU A 54 -3.56 -4.19 23.66
C GLU A 54 -3.11 -3.59 22.33
N MET A 55 -3.05 -2.28 22.28
CA MET A 55 -2.54 -1.50 21.15
C MET A 55 -1.63 -0.39 21.69
N SER A 56 -0.43 -0.25 21.10
CA SER A 56 0.51 0.83 21.44
C SER A 56 0.25 2.09 20.58
N GLY A 57 -0.36 1.92 19.42
CA GLY A 57 -0.67 3.01 18.51
C GLY A 57 -2.16 3.35 18.46
N ASN A 58 -2.53 4.13 17.48
CA ASN A 58 -3.90 4.59 17.26
C ASN A 58 -4.22 4.76 15.77
N ILE A 59 -5.48 5.07 15.45
CA ILE A 59 -5.89 5.46 14.10
C ILE A 59 -6.57 6.82 14.18
N THR A 60 -6.10 7.75 13.37
CA THR A 60 -6.71 9.09 13.20
C THR A 60 -6.95 9.36 11.72
N GLY A 61 -7.75 10.38 11.42
CA GLY A 61 -8.04 10.81 10.05
C GLY A 61 -7.71 12.27 9.84
N ALA A 62 -7.20 12.61 8.65
CA ALA A 62 -6.92 13.99 8.26
C ALA A 62 -7.05 14.16 6.74
N ASP A 63 -6.91 15.40 6.26
CA ASP A 63 -6.72 15.64 4.83
C ASP A 63 -5.37 15.11 4.34
N ASN A 64 -5.26 14.82 3.04
CA ASN A 64 -4.09 14.18 2.45
C ASN A 64 -2.79 14.99 2.65
N VAL A 65 -2.84 16.32 2.62
CA VAL A 65 -1.67 17.19 2.79
C VAL A 65 -1.16 17.09 4.23
N THR A 66 -2.04 17.12 5.20
CA THR A 66 -1.71 16.96 6.62
C THR A 66 -1.06 15.58 6.85
N VAL A 67 -1.63 14.51 6.26
CA VAL A 67 -1.07 13.16 6.36
C VAL A 67 0.34 13.10 5.77
N ALA A 68 0.55 13.65 4.56
CA ALA A 68 1.85 13.65 3.91
C ALA A 68 2.94 14.35 4.73
N LYS A 69 2.61 15.47 5.38
CA LYS A 69 3.55 16.24 6.21
C LYS A 69 3.99 15.53 7.49
N GLN A 70 3.15 14.66 8.03
CA GLN A 70 3.37 14.02 9.34
C GLN A 70 3.95 12.62 9.25
N ALA A 71 3.92 12.00 8.06
CA ALA A 71 4.26 10.60 7.89
C ALA A 71 5.78 10.35 7.97
N ASP A 72 6.17 9.33 8.73
CA ASP A 72 7.48 8.69 8.64
C ASP A 72 7.49 7.67 7.48
N VAL A 73 6.34 7.03 7.26
CA VAL A 73 6.06 6.16 6.10
C VAL A 73 4.75 6.58 5.47
N LEU A 74 4.73 6.83 4.17
CA LEU A 74 3.55 7.22 3.41
C LEU A 74 3.16 6.15 2.40
N VAL A 75 2.02 5.49 2.60
CA VAL A 75 1.48 4.48 1.68
C VAL A 75 0.52 5.12 0.69
N LEU A 76 0.77 4.93 -0.59
CA LEU A 76 -0.05 5.46 -1.69
C LEU A 76 -1.10 4.43 -2.13
N SER A 77 -2.17 4.27 -1.35
CA SER A 77 -3.30 3.38 -1.69
C SER A 77 -4.28 4.08 -2.64
N ILE A 78 -3.81 4.40 -3.83
CA ILE A 78 -4.53 5.19 -4.85
C ILE A 78 -4.58 4.46 -6.19
N PRO A 79 -5.55 4.76 -7.06
CA PRO A 79 -5.59 4.24 -8.43
C PRO A 79 -4.42 4.75 -9.28
N TYR A 80 -3.99 3.94 -10.25
CA TYR A 80 -2.91 4.29 -11.18
C TYR A 80 -3.16 5.60 -11.93
N GLU A 81 -4.36 5.85 -12.39
CA GLU A 81 -4.74 7.06 -13.11
C GLU A 81 -4.63 8.35 -12.29
N ASN A 82 -4.56 8.24 -10.97
CA ASN A 82 -4.48 9.39 -10.06
C ASN A 82 -3.06 9.68 -9.57
N ILE A 83 -2.05 8.94 -10.03
CA ILE A 83 -0.66 9.12 -9.56
C ILE A 83 -0.19 10.56 -9.81
N ASP A 84 -0.31 11.05 -11.05
CA ASP A 84 0.22 12.37 -11.41
C ASP A 84 -0.45 13.49 -10.59
N SER A 85 -1.77 13.48 -10.46
CA SER A 85 -2.49 14.52 -9.73
C SER A 85 -2.19 14.49 -8.22
N ILE A 86 -2.15 13.32 -7.62
CA ILE A 86 -1.93 13.17 -6.17
C ILE A 86 -0.47 13.34 -5.80
N CYS A 87 0.45 12.70 -6.52
CA CYS A 87 1.87 12.76 -6.19
C CYS A 87 2.48 14.14 -6.45
N SER A 88 2.05 14.86 -7.49
CA SER A 88 2.51 16.24 -7.73
C SER A 88 2.14 17.20 -6.60
N GLU A 89 1.01 16.97 -5.94
CA GLU A 89 0.56 17.77 -4.79
C GLU A 89 1.25 17.36 -3.48
N LEU A 90 1.32 16.06 -3.22
CA LEU A 90 1.67 15.55 -1.88
C LEU A 90 3.16 15.29 -1.68
N LEU A 91 3.87 14.73 -2.67
CA LEU A 91 5.25 14.31 -2.47
C LEU A 91 6.24 15.46 -2.25
N PRO A 92 6.03 16.69 -2.78
CA PRO A 92 6.83 17.84 -2.39
C PRO A 92 6.68 18.26 -0.91
N GLN A 93 5.70 17.73 -0.19
CA GLN A 93 5.35 18.12 1.18
C GLN A 93 5.77 17.12 2.24
N ILE A 94 6.26 15.94 1.84
CA ILE A 94 6.75 14.91 2.80
C ILE A 94 8.06 15.35 3.45
N GLY A 95 8.32 14.82 4.65
CA GLY A 95 9.59 15.03 5.33
C GLY A 95 10.76 14.33 4.61
N ASP A 96 11.98 14.85 4.76
CA ASP A 96 13.19 14.35 4.08
C ASP A 96 13.48 12.85 4.36
N ASN A 97 13.06 12.36 5.52
CA ASN A 97 13.25 10.97 5.92
C ASN A 97 12.04 10.06 5.65
N CYS A 98 10.95 10.61 5.11
CA CYS A 98 9.74 9.85 4.85
C CYS A 98 9.97 8.79 3.77
N VAL A 99 9.67 7.54 4.09
CA VAL A 99 9.68 6.44 3.12
C VAL A 99 8.30 6.37 2.44
N VAL A 100 8.27 6.42 1.12
CA VAL A 100 7.05 6.31 0.34
C VAL A 100 6.90 4.88 -0.16
N VAL A 101 5.72 4.29 0.09
CA VAL A 101 5.39 2.92 -0.33
C VAL A 101 4.36 2.97 -1.45
N SER A 102 4.68 2.37 -2.59
CA SER A 102 3.78 2.26 -3.74
C SER A 102 3.27 0.82 -3.91
N PRO A 103 2.01 0.54 -3.59
CA PRO A 103 1.35 -0.71 -3.93
C PRO A 103 0.60 -0.62 -5.26
N ILE A 104 0.79 0.43 -6.03
CA ILE A 104 -0.03 0.78 -7.17
C ILE A 104 0.22 -0.15 -8.34
N VAL A 105 -0.85 -0.63 -8.97
CA VAL A 105 -0.83 -1.52 -10.13
C VAL A 105 -1.47 -0.81 -11.33
N PRO A 106 -0.77 -0.72 -12.49
CA PRO A 106 -1.30 -0.12 -13.71
C PRO A 106 -2.27 -1.09 -14.40
N MET A 107 -3.46 -1.27 -13.86
CA MET A 107 -4.40 -2.29 -14.26
C MET A 107 -5.77 -1.71 -14.63
N THR A 108 -6.39 -2.27 -15.65
CA THR A 108 -7.78 -1.98 -16.04
C THR A 108 -8.55 -3.28 -16.24
N LYS A 109 -9.87 -3.22 -16.01
CA LYS A 109 -10.77 -4.33 -16.30
C LYS A 109 -11.38 -4.13 -17.68
N THR A 110 -11.36 -5.19 -18.48
CA THR A 110 -11.97 -5.24 -19.83
C THR A 110 -12.95 -6.40 -19.93
N ASP A 111 -13.58 -6.55 -21.08
CA ASP A 111 -14.49 -7.69 -21.34
C ASP A 111 -13.75 -9.04 -21.30
N THR A 112 -12.46 -9.04 -21.60
CA THR A 112 -11.63 -10.24 -21.59
C THR A 112 -10.95 -10.51 -20.24
N GLY A 113 -11.03 -9.60 -19.29
CA GLY A 113 -10.43 -9.75 -17.95
C GLY A 113 -9.64 -8.52 -17.51
N PHE A 114 -8.57 -8.74 -16.74
CA PHE A 114 -7.68 -7.68 -16.28
C PHE A 114 -6.45 -7.55 -17.18
N GLU A 115 -6.13 -6.34 -17.57
CA GLU A 115 -4.99 -6.02 -18.45
C GLU A 115 -4.06 -5.00 -17.81
N CYS A 116 -2.77 -5.06 -18.15
CA CYS A 116 -1.79 -4.06 -17.72
C CYS A 116 -1.86 -2.83 -18.64
N VAL A 117 -2.36 -1.71 -18.11
CA VAL A 117 -2.49 -0.44 -18.85
C VAL A 117 -1.14 0.08 -19.32
N ALA A 118 -0.10 -0.08 -18.52
CA ALA A 118 1.24 0.39 -18.86
C ALA A 118 1.76 -0.25 -20.16
N ILE A 119 1.49 -1.54 -20.37
CA ILE A 119 1.87 -2.23 -21.61
C ILE A 119 0.93 -1.87 -22.75
N LYS A 120 -0.38 -1.94 -22.51
CA LYS A 120 -1.40 -1.73 -23.55
C LYS A 120 -1.36 -0.34 -24.17
N GLU A 121 -1.11 0.68 -23.34
CA GLU A 121 -1.12 2.08 -23.76
C GLU A 121 0.28 2.68 -23.87
N ASN A 122 1.34 1.87 -23.76
CA ASN A 122 2.73 2.31 -23.75
C ASN A 122 3.00 3.45 -22.76
N LYS A 123 2.52 3.27 -21.53
CA LYS A 123 2.68 4.19 -20.41
C LYS A 123 3.73 3.68 -19.42
N PRO A 124 4.32 4.55 -18.59
CA PRO A 124 5.24 4.12 -17.54
C PRO A 124 4.52 3.23 -16.51
N PHE A 125 5.25 2.32 -15.88
CA PHE A 125 4.78 1.59 -14.72
C PHE A 125 4.64 2.52 -13.50
N SER A 126 3.92 2.06 -12.48
CA SER A 126 3.58 2.90 -11.33
C SER A 126 4.80 3.42 -10.58
N HIS A 127 5.80 2.57 -10.35
CA HIS A 127 7.04 2.97 -9.68
C HIS A 127 7.72 4.14 -10.40
N GLN A 128 7.92 4.03 -11.71
CA GLN A 128 8.55 5.10 -12.51
C GLN A 128 7.72 6.38 -12.55
N THR A 129 6.40 6.27 -12.48
CA THR A 129 5.52 7.44 -12.45
C THR A 129 5.61 8.16 -11.11
N VAL A 130 5.56 7.45 -9.99
CA VAL A 130 5.72 8.02 -8.64
C VAL A 130 7.11 8.63 -8.46
N GLU A 131 8.15 7.95 -8.94
CA GLU A 131 9.55 8.37 -8.83
C GLU A 131 9.81 9.80 -9.38
N LYS A 132 9.06 10.22 -10.40
CA LYS A 132 9.18 11.57 -10.99
C LYS A 132 8.89 12.68 -9.99
N TYR A 133 8.10 12.42 -8.96
CA TYR A 133 7.67 13.38 -7.94
C TYR A 133 8.46 13.28 -6.64
N MET A 134 9.37 12.30 -6.53
CA MET A 134 10.23 12.13 -5.36
C MET A 134 11.42 13.10 -5.39
N ASN A 135 11.64 13.81 -4.28
CA ASN A 135 12.86 14.60 -4.07
C ASN A 135 14.08 13.68 -3.90
N ASP A 136 13.91 12.62 -3.13
CA ASP A 136 14.89 11.55 -2.95
C ASP A 136 14.30 10.20 -3.39
N LYS A 137 14.71 9.75 -4.57
CA LYS A 137 14.22 8.50 -5.17
C LYS A 137 14.57 7.26 -4.34
N THR A 138 15.60 7.31 -3.51
CA THR A 138 16.01 6.21 -2.64
C THR A 138 15.00 5.94 -1.51
N LYS A 139 14.10 6.88 -1.26
CA LYS A 139 13.00 6.75 -0.28
C LYS A 139 11.75 6.10 -0.88
N LEU A 140 11.72 5.76 -2.15
CA LEU A 140 10.59 5.06 -2.78
C LEU A 140 10.81 3.55 -2.74
N VAL A 141 9.81 2.84 -2.21
CA VAL A 141 9.76 1.38 -2.16
C VAL A 141 8.43 0.90 -2.72
N SER A 142 8.46 -0.05 -3.63
CA SER A 142 7.26 -0.72 -4.14
C SER A 142 7.03 -2.03 -3.40
N ALA A 143 5.83 -2.21 -2.86
CA ALA A 143 5.41 -3.41 -2.13
C ALA A 143 3.87 -3.54 -2.09
N PHE A 144 3.35 -4.69 -1.67
CA PHE A 144 1.92 -4.95 -1.46
C PHE A 144 1.05 -4.98 -2.73
N HIS A 145 1.62 -5.23 -3.90
CA HIS A 145 0.87 -5.30 -5.16
C HIS A 145 -0.06 -6.52 -5.22
N VAL A 146 0.31 -7.60 -4.56
CA VAL A 146 -0.42 -8.87 -4.56
C VAL A 146 -0.80 -9.23 -3.14
N ILE A 147 -1.91 -8.67 -2.67
CA ILE A 147 -2.47 -8.96 -1.36
C ILE A 147 -3.99 -8.95 -1.43
N SER A 148 -4.63 -9.93 -0.80
CA SER A 148 -6.09 -9.98 -0.74
C SER A 148 -6.64 -8.93 0.23
N GLU A 149 -7.33 -7.92 -0.30
CA GLU A 149 -8.02 -6.92 0.50
C GLU A 149 -8.99 -7.56 1.51
N LYS A 150 -9.76 -8.57 1.07
CA LYS A 150 -10.73 -9.27 1.93
C LYS A 150 -10.07 -9.95 3.13
N LYS A 151 -8.88 -10.50 2.94
CA LYS A 151 -8.11 -11.08 4.05
C LYS A 151 -7.44 -10.01 4.90
N LEU A 152 -6.94 -8.95 4.27
CA LEU A 152 -6.23 -7.88 4.96
C LEU A 152 -7.13 -7.16 5.97
N VAL A 153 -8.39 -6.91 5.63
CA VAL A 153 -9.36 -6.22 6.53
C VAL A 153 -9.79 -7.07 7.71
N ASN A 154 -9.51 -8.37 7.72
CA ASN A 154 -9.73 -9.24 8.88
C ASN A 154 -8.44 -9.36 9.70
N PRO A 155 -8.31 -8.61 10.81
CA PRO A 155 -7.04 -8.50 11.54
C PRO A 155 -6.61 -9.78 12.25
N THR A 156 -7.50 -10.73 12.47
CA THR A 156 -7.21 -12.00 13.15
C THR A 156 -6.82 -13.13 12.20
N LEU A 157 -6.86 -12.86 10.89
CA LEU A 157 -6.54 -13.85 9.86
C LEU A 157 -5.08 -13.75 9.44
N ALA A 158 -4.32 -14.84 9.51
CA ALA A 158 -3.01 -14.97 8.89
C ALA A 158 -3.15 -15.03 7.37
N LEU A 159 -2.29 -14.29 6.62
CA LEU A 159 -2.45 -14.17 5.19
C LEU A 159 -1.78 -15.27 4.38
N ASP A 160 -0.60 -15.71 4.82
CA ASP A 160 0.20 -16.75 4.16
C ASP A 160 0.61 -16.42 2.71
N TYR A 161 1.15 -15.19 2.51
CA TYR A 161 1.65 -14.70 1.23
C TYR A 161 3.08 -14.20 1.31
N ASP A 162 3.79 -14.25 0.18
CA ASP A 162 5.01 -13.48 -0.04
C ASP A 162 4.66 -12.10 -0.60
N ILE A 163 5.34 -11.09 -0.09
CA ILE A 163 5.25 -9.71 -0.57
C ILE A 163 6.58 -9.35 -1.22
N PHE A 164 6.57 -9.17 -2.54
CA PHE A 164 7.74 -8.74 -3.28
C PHE A 164 8.01 -7.27 -3.05
N VAL A 165 9.26 -6.94 -2.76
CA VAL A 165 9.71 -5.59 -2.40
C VAL A 165 10.79 -5.14 -3.39
N CYS A 166 10.61 -3.96 -3.98
CA CYS A 166 11.59 -3.30 -4.84
C CYS A 166 11.94 -1.92 -4.28
N GLY A 167 13.23 -1.61 -4.24
CA GLY A 167 13.70 -0.31 -3.76
C GLY A 167 15.22 -0.20 -3.86
N ASP A 168 15.73 1.04 -3.96
CA ASP A 168 17.14 1.31 -4.22
C ASP A 168 17.96 1.50 -2.94
N SER A 169 17.31 1.83 -1.81
CA SER A 169 17.95 1.98 -0.50
C SER A 169 17.65 0.80 0.40
N LYS A 170 18.70 0.17 0.91
CA LYS A 170 18.58 -0.90 1.91
C LYS A 170 17.80 -0.44 3.14
N GLU A 171 18.07 0.78 3.63
CA GLU A 171 17.39 1.34 4.81
C GLU A 171 15.88 1.49 4.56
N SER A 172 15.49 2.06 3.41
CA SER A 172 14.09 2.23 3.05
C SER A 172 13.38 0.87 2.89
N VAL A 173 14.03 -0.10 2.28
CA VAL A 173 13.52 -1.46 2.13
C VAL A 173 13.34 -2.13 3.49
N GLU A 174 14.28 -1.98 4.44
CA GLU A 174 14.17 -2.56 5.77
C GLU A 174 13.00 -1.97 6.58
N VAL A 175 12.72 -0.68 6.45
CA VAL A 175 11.54 -0.05 7.06
C VAL A 175 10.25 -0.73 6.56
N VAL A 176 10.13 -0.94 5.26
CA VAL A 176 8.96 -1.58 4.65
C VAL A 176 8.88 -3.06 5.01
N ASN A 177 10.00 -3.77 5.03
CA ASN A 177 10.07 -5.16 5.49
C ASN A 177 9.57 -5.31 6.94
N GLY A 178 9.90 -4.35 7.80
CA GLY A 178 9.38 -4.29 9.17
C GLY A 178 7.86 -4.26 9.20
N LEU A 179 7.24 -3.37 8.44
CA LEU A 179 5.78 -3.25 8.32
C LEU A 179 5.13 -4.51 7.74
N ILE A 180 5.78 -5.16 6.77
CA ILE A 180 5.29 -6.44 6.20
C ILE A 180 5.30 -7.53 7.28
N ASN A 181 6.40 -7.67 8.02
CA ASN A 181 6.54 -8.70 9.07
C ASN A 181 5.57 -8.52 10.24
N GLU A 182 5.03 -7.33 10.46
CA GLU A 182 4.01 -7.08 11.48
C GLU A 182 2.63 -7.62 11.11
N ILE A 183 2.41 -7.94 9.85
CA ILE A 183 1.17 -8.57 9.38
C ILE A 183 1.35 -10.08 9.37
N GLU A 184 0.66 -10.78 10.25
CA GLU A 184 0.79 -12.21 10.42
C GLU A 184 0.60 -12.99 9.11
N GLY A 185 1.57 -13.85 8.80
CA GLY A 185 1.58 -14.69 7.61
C GLY A 185 2.15 -14.02 6.36
N LEU A 186 2.58 -12.75 6.41
CA LEU A 186 3.32 -12.13 5.33
C LEU A 186 4.83 -12.34 5.48
N ARG A 187 5.51 -12.56 4.35
CA ARG A 187 6.95 -12.68 4.26
C ARG A 187 7.49 -11.72 3.20
N PRO A 188 8.36 -10.75 3.54
CA PRO A 188 8.96 -9.87 2.53
C PRO A 188 10.00 -10.64 1.72
N ILE A 189 9.96 -10.47 0.41
CA ILE A 189 10.95 -11.02 -0.54
C ILE A 189 11.51 -9.85 -1.35
N TYR A 190 12.76 -9.50 -1.08
CA TYR A 190 13.43 -8.46 -1.85
C TYR A 190 13.71 -8.92 -3.28
N LEU A 191 13.15 -8.22 -4.24
CA LEU A 191 13.27 -8.55 -5.66
C LEU A 191 14.42 -7.82 -6.35
N GLY A 192 14.79 -6.64 -5.85
CA GLY A 192 15.84 -5.81 -6.44
C GLY A 192 15.49 -4.32 -6.45
N PRO A 193 16.20 -3.52 -7.25
CA PRO A 193 15.97 -2.08 -7.34
C PRO A 193 14.58 -1.74 -7.89
N GLY A 194 14.16 -0.49 -7.71
CA GLY A 194 12.87 0.02 -8.18
C GLY A 194 12.60 -0.20 -9.66
N THR A 195 13.65 -0.26 -10.49
CA THR A 195 13.53 -0.59 -11.92
C THR A 195 12.93 -1.97 -12.20
N LEU A 196 12.93 -2.89 -11.24
CA LEU A 196 12.31 -4.22 -11.36
C LEU A 196 10.87 -4.28 -10.88
N SER A 197 10.31 -3.17 -10.39
CA SER A 197 8.93 -3.12 -9.88
C SER A 197 7.88 -3.55 -10.92
N TYR A 198 8.14 -3.31 -12.21
CA TYR A 198 7.22 -3.73 -13.28
C TYR A 198 6.92 -5.23 -13.27
N LEU A 199 7.84 -6.07 -12.83
CA LEU A 199 7.63 -7.52 -12.74
C LEU A 199 6.52 -7.87 -11.74
N VAL A 200 6.52 -7.24 -10.58
CA VAL A 200 5.51 -7.49 -9.56
C VAL A 200 4.21 -6.75 -9.86
N GLU A 201 4.27 -5.57 -10.47
CA GLU A 201 3.09 -4.84 -10.91
C GLU A 201 2.27 -5.63 -11.96
N MET A 202 2.94 -6.38 -12.84
CA MET A 202 2.26 -7.26 -13.81
C MET A 202 1.67 -8.53 -13.18
N SER A 203 2.13 -8.95 -12.02
CA SER A 203 1.65 -10.17 -11.38
C SER A 203 0.20 -10.06 -10.88
N THR A 204 -0.28 -8.86 -10.58
CA THR A 204 -1.65 -8.65 -10.10
C THR A 204 -2.70 -8.98 -11.15
N PRO A 205 -2.68 -8.43 -12.38
CA PRO A 205 -3.62 -8.84 -13.41
C PRO A 205 -3.50 -10.32 -13.78
N LEU A 206 -2.30 -10.90 -13.74
CA LEU A 206 -2.09 -12.33 -13.93
C LEU A 206 -2.89 -13.15 -12.92
N LEU A 207 -2.76 -12.87 -11.64
CA LEU A 207 -3.45 -13.60 -10.56
C LEU A 207 -4.96 -13.39 -10.59
N LEU A 208 -5.42 -12.17 -10.86
CA LEU A 208 -6.85 -11.88 -10.95
C LEU A 208 -7.50 -12.60 -12.12
N ASN A 209 -6.83 -12.69 -13.27
CA ASN A 209 -7.32 -13.48 -14.41
C ASN A 209 -7.36 -14.99 -14.10
N ALA A 210 -6.34 -15.52 -13.42
CA ALA A 210 -6.37 -16.89 -12.95
C ALA A 210 -7.53 -17.14 -12.00
N MET A 211 -7.75 -16.24 -11.06
CA MET A 211 -8.83 -16.30 -10.08
C MET A 211 -10.21 -16.38 -10.73
N ILE A 212 -10.54 -15.44 -11.62
CA ILE A 212 -11.88 -15.36 -12.22
C ILE A 212 -12.20 -16.54 -13.13
N ARG A 213 -11.19 -17.07 -13.84
CA ARG A 213 -11.38 -18.19 -14.78
C ARG A 213 -11.42 -19.56 -14.09
N ASN A 214 -10.77 -19.69 -12.94
CA ASN A 214 -10.66 -20.96 -12.24
C ASN A 214 -11.45 -20.99 -10.94
N LYS A 215 -12.36 -20.01 -10.72
CA LYS A 215 -13.20 -19.90 -9.51
C LYS A 215 -12.41 -19.91 -8.20
N MET A 216 -11.17 -19.41 -8.23
CA MET A 216 -10.32 -19.27 -7.06
C MET A 216 -10.74 -18.06 -6.22
N LYS A 217 -10.41 -18.06 -4.94
CA LYS A 217 -10.69 -16.96 -4.02
C LYS A 217 -9.40 -16.48 -3.37
N ASN A 218 -9.28 -15.16 -3.23
CA ASN A 218 -8.19 -14.51 -2.50
C ASN A 218 -6.80 -15.01 -2.92
N PRO A 219 -6.43 -14.90 -4.20
CA PRO A 219 -5.13 -15.39 -4.68
C PRO A 219 -3.98 -14.61 -4.06
N GLY A 220 -2.86 -15.26 -3.90
CA GLY A 220 -1.60 -14.71 -3.46
C GLY A 220 -0.44 -15.49 -4.07
N ILE A 221 0.77 -15.03 -3.82
CA ILE A 221 2.00 -15.73 -4.25
C ILE A 221 2.74 -16.20 -3.02
N LYS A 222 3.26 -17.42 -3.07
CA LYS A 222 4.18 -17.97 -2.08
C LYS A 222 5.24 -18.79 -2.77
N ILE A 223 6.50 -18.47 -2.52
CA ILE A 223 7.65 -19.26 -3.01
C ILE A 223 7.94 -20.36 -2.00
N ILE A 224 7.89 -21.60 -2.47
CA ILE A 224 8.17 -22.83 -1.72
C ILE A 224 9.47 -23.47 -2.20
#